data_2584f6e33d1037b048be4dac3d3148ef
#
_entry.id   2584f6e33d1037b048be4dac3d3148ef
#
_cell.length_a   1.000
_cell.length_b   1.000
_cell.length_c   1.000
_cell.angle_alpha   90.00
_cell.angle_beta   90.00
_cell.angle_gamma   90.00
#
_symmetry.space_group_name_H-M   'P 1'
#
loop_
_entity.id
_entity.type
_entity.pdbx_description
1 polymer ?
#
loop_
_entity_poly.entity_id
_entity_poly.type
_entity_poly.pdbx_seq_one_letter_code
_entity_poly.pdbx_strand_id
1 'polypeptide(L)'
;MVKKLKLMTILGTRPEIIRLSEVIKKCDKYFDHILVHTGQNWDYTLNEIFFEDLGLRQADYYLEAVGADLGETIGNIIAKSYKLLSEVKPDALLILGDTNSALSAISAKRLKVPIFHMEAGNRCFDENLPEETNRRIVDHIADVNLCYSEHARRYLNYEAVRQGPRRTGARPYGKHRQNGGR
;
A
#
# COMPACT_ATOMS: atom_id res chain seq x y z
N MET A 1 28.67 -7.91 -5.44
CA MET A 1 27.64 -6.86 -5.35
C MET A 1 26.46 -7.38 -4.54
N VAL A 2 26.01 -6.63 -3.54
CA VAL A 2 24.82 -7.01 -2.79
C VAL A 2 23.62 -6.86 -3.74
N LYS A 3 22.80 -7.91 -3.89
CA LYS A 3 21.58 -7.87 -4.72
C LYS A 3 20.61 -6.85 -4.11
N LYS A 4 20.19 -5.86 -4.88
CA LYS A 4 19.15 -4.93 -4.43
C LYS A 4 17.84 -5.68 -4.23
N LEU A 5 17.09 -5.32 -3.18
CA LEU A 5 15.73 -5.80 -2.98
C LEU A 5 14.81 -5.23 -4.06
N LYS A 6 13.89 -6.05 -4.56
CA LYS A 6 12.90 -5.66 -5.54
C LYS A 6 11.69 -5.05 -4.84
N LEU A 7 11.49 -3.75 -4.99
CA LEU A 7 10.40 -3.00 -4.39
C LEU A 7 9.39 -2.62 -5.47
N MET A 8 8.13 -2.96 -5.27
CA MET A 8 7.05 -2.48 -6.13
C MET A 8 6.30 -1.35 -5.43
N THR A 9 6.06 -0.24 -6.14
CA THR A 9 5.18 0.85 -5.69
C THR A 9 3.97 0.89 -6.61
N ILE A 10 2.76 0.85 -6.05
CA ILE A 10 1.51 0.95 -6.80
C ILE A 10 0.82 2.25 -6.42
N LEU A 11 0.47 3.05 -7.41
CA LEU A 11 -0.25 4.32 -7.29
C LEU A 11 -1.27 4.47 -8.42
N GLY A 12 -2.18 5.44 -8.32
CA GLY A 12 -3.23 5.57 -9.32
C GLY A 12 -3.77 6.99 -9.49
N THR A 13 -3.34 7.93 -8.65
CA THR A 13 -3.87 9.30 -8.66
C THR A 13 -2.75 10.34 -8.63
N ARG A 14 -3.05 11.55 -9.10
CA ARG A 14 -2.11 12.67 -9.08
C ARG A 14 -1.61 13.03 -7.69
N PRO A 15 -2.48 13.12 -6.66
CA PRO A 15 -2.00 13.36 -5.30
C PRO A 15 -0.99 12.33 -4.81
N GLU A 16 -1.13 11.05 -5.19
CA GLU A 16 -0.17 10.01 -4.85
C GLU A 16 1.18 10.25 -5.56
N ILE A 17 1.17 10.60 -6.86
CA ILE A 17 2.39 10.91 -7.62
C ILE A 17 3.14 12.07 -6.97
N ILE A 18 2.44 13.16 -6.64
CA ILE A 18 3.03 14.35 -6.04
C ILE A 18 3.64 14.02 -4.67
N ARG A 19 2.88 13.34 -3.80
CA ARG A 19 3.32 12.99 -2.44
C ARG A 19 4.46 11.97 -2.41
N LEU A 20 4.48 11.05 -3.38
CA LEU A 20 5.50 10.03 -3.48
C LEU A 20 6.73 10.47 -4.29
N SER A 21 6.74 11.64 -4.91
CA SER A 21 7.79 12.04 -5.86
C SER A 21 9.20 11.83 -5.34
N GLU A 22 9.51 12.36 -4.16
CA GLU A 22 10.83 12.21 -3.54
C GLU A 22 11.09 10.78 -3.02
N VAL A 23 10.03 10.07 -2.62
CA VAL A 23 10.13 8.66 -2.21
C VAL A 23 10.46 7.79 -3.41
N ILE A 24 9.80 8.00 -4.56
CA ILE A 24 10.08 7.29 -5.82
C ILE A 24 11.54 7.46 -6.22
N LYS A 25 12.06 8.70 -6.24
CA LYS A 25 13.49 8.98 -6.52
C LYS A 25 14.43 8.23 -5.58
N LYS A 26 14.09 8.15 -4.29
CA LYS A 26 14.86 7.38 -3.31
C LYS A 26 14.75 5.88 -3.57
N CYS A 27 13.57 5.38 -3.89
CA CYS A 27 13.38 3.97 -4.22
C CYS A 27 14.19 3.57 -5.46
N ASP A 28 14.16 4.38 -6.52
CA ASP A 28 14.96 4.15 -7.74
C ASP A 28 16.47 4.07 -7.45
N LYS A 29 16.94 4.86 -6.49
CA LYS A 29 18.35 4.86 -6.11
C LYS A 29 18.78 3.61 -5.34
N TYR A 30 17.96 3.16 -4.41
CA TYR A 30 18.37 2.16 -3.42
C TYR A 30 17.83 0.76 -3.67
N PHE A 31 16.75 0.61 -4.46
CA PHE A 31 16.09 -0.66 -4.74
C PHE A 31 16.15 -1.02 -6.24
N ASP A 32 15.83 -2.26 -6.55
CA ASP A 32 15.35 -2.68 -7.87
C ASP A 32 13.86 -2.30 -7.90
N HIS A 33 13.59 -1.03 -8.28
CA HIS A 33 12.29 -0.39 -8.07
C HIS A 33 11.41 -0.53 -9.28
N ILE A 34 10.18 -1.01 -9.07
CA ILE A 34 9.13 -1.17 -10.06
C ILE A 34 7.97 -0.24 -9.70
N LEU A 35 7.70 0.71 -10.59
CA LEU A 35 6.62 1.68 -10.44
C LEU A 35 5.43 1.26 -11.28
N VAL A 36 4.25 1.14 -10.64
CA VAL A 36 3.01 0.68 -11.28
C VAL A 36 1.93 1.73 -11.13
N HIS A 37 1.28 2.09 -12.23
CA HIS A 37 0.14 3.00 -12.24
C HIS A 37 -1.15 2.21 -12.52
N THR A 38 -2.18 2.41 -11.68
CA THR A 38 -3.45 1.67 -11.83
C THR A 38 -4.31 2.16 -13.00
N GLY A 39 -4.05 3.35 -13.52
CA GLY A 39 -4.79 3.91 -14.66
C GLY A 39 -6.14 4.51 -14.26
N GLN A 40 -6.36 4.91 -13.01
CA GLN A 40 -7.64 5.46 -12.55
C GLN A 40 -8.04 6.80 -13.19
N ASN A 41 -7.12 7.53 -13.79
CA ASN A 41 -7.39 8.75 -14.54
C ASN A 41 -7.04 8.54 -16.01
N TRP A 42 -8.04 8.61 -16.87
CA TRP A 42 -7.94 8.39 -18.33
C TRP A 42 -7.15 9.46 -19.08
N ASP A 43 -6.81 10.58 -18.45
CA ASP A 43 -6.08 11.65 -19.11
C ASP A 43 -4.57 11.35 -19.08
N TYR A 44 -4.15 10.52 -20.04
CA TYR A 44 -2.76 10.09 -20.22
C TYR A 44 -1.82 11.29 -20.33
N THR A 45 -2.20 12.32 -21.07
CA THR A 45 -1.39 13.53 -21.26
C THR A 45 -1.19 14.33 -19.98
N LEU A 46 -2.20 14.39 -19.11
CA LEU A 46 -2.10 15.07 -17.83
C LEU A 46 -1.24 14.31 -16.81
N ASN A 47 -1.20 12.99 -16.87
CA ASN A 47 -0.34 12.21 -15.99
C ASN A 47 1.14 12.32 -16.39
N GLU A 48 1.45 12.30 -17.69
CA GLU A 48 2.83 12.45 -18.19
C GLU A 48 3.46 13.77 -17.76
N ILE A 49 2.71 14.87 -17.86
CA ILE A 49 3.17 16.21 -17.45
C ILE A 49 3.62 16.20 -15.98
N PHE A 50 2.89 15.52 -15.07
CA PHE A 50 3.28 15.46 -13.66
C PHE A 50 4.56 14.66 -13.44
N PHE A 51 4.77 13.57 -14.19
CA PHE A 51 6.01 12.83 -14.10
C PHE A 51 7.21 13.66 -14.58
N GLU A 52 7.04 14.40 -15.67
CA GLU A 52 8.08 15.29 -16.21
C GLU A 52 8.38 16.46 -15.30
N ASP A 53 7.36 17.20 -14.85
CA ASP A 53 7.51 18.38 -13.98
C ASP A 53 8.16 18.02 -12.64
N LEU A 54 7.89 16.83 -12.11
CA LEU A 54 8.49 16.34 -10.88
C LEU A 54 9.84 15.65 -11.09
N GLY A 55 10.31 15.55 -12.34
CA GLY A 55 11.54 14.85 -12.69
C GLY A 55 11.52 13.37 -12.32
N LEU A 56 10.38 12.72 -12.53
CA LEU A 56 10.19 11.30 -12.32
C LEU A 56 10.28 10.55 -13.66
N ARG A 57 10.73 9.30 -13.59
CA ARG A 57 10.61 8.39 -14.73
C ARG A 57 9.17 7.91 -14.88
N GLN A 58 8.81 7.47 -16.06
CA GLN A 58 7.52 6.85 -16.33
C GLN A 58 7.34 5.57 -15.51
N ALA A 59 6.07 5.17 -15.28
CA ALA A 59 5.76 3.90 -14.65
C ALA A 59 6.18 2.74 -15.55
N ASP A 60 6.66 1.66 -14.93
CA ASP A 60 7.06 0.44 -15.64
C ASP A 60 5.84 -0.34 -16.16
N TYR A 61 4.70 -0.21 -15.45
CA TYR A 61 3.45 -0.89 -15.79
C TYR A 61 2.24 0.02 -15.58
N TYR A 62 1.29 -0.08 -16.52
CA TYR A 62 -0.04 0.52 -16.44
C TYR A 62 -1.08 -0.59 -16.39
N LEU A 63 -1.89 -0.63 -15.33
CA LEU A 63 -2.87 -1.70 -15.13
C LEU A 63 -4.17 -1.49 -15.91
N GLU A 64 -4.45 -0.24 -16.33
CA GLU A 64 -5.71 0.10 -17.02
C GLU A 64 -6.92 -0.47 -16.26
N ALA A 65 -7.00 -0.16 -14.98
CA ALA A 65 -7.95 -0.80 -14.07
C ALA A 65 -9.35 -0.16 -14.08
N VAL A 66 -9.55 0.94 -14.82
CA VAL A 66 -10.86 1.59 -14.90
C VAL A 66 -11.88 0.62 -15.49
N GLY A 67 -13.00 0.46 -14.81
CA GLY A 67 -14.16 -0.31 -15.26
C GLY A 67 -15.34 0.59 -15.55
N ALA A 68 -16.49 -0.02 -15.88
CA ALA A 68 -17.72 0.69 -16.16
C ALA A 68 -18.30 1.38 -14.92
N ASP A 69 -17.99 0.85 -13.74
CA ASP A 69 -18.37 1.40 -12.44
C ASP A 69 -17.26 1.26 -11.40
N LEU A 70 -17.56 1.74 -10.19
CA LEU A 70 -16.60 1.69 -9.08
C LEU A 70 -16.28 0.25 -8.66
N GLY A 71 -17.28 -0.63 -8.64
CA GLY A 71 -17.11 -2.03 -8.25
C GLY A 71 -16.19 -2.77 -9.22
N GLU A 72 -16.40 -2.58 -10.52
CA GLU A 72 -15.55 -3.15 -11.55
C GLU A 72 -14.12 -2.58 -11.48
N THR A 73 -13.99 -1.28 -11.27
CA THR A 73 -12.67 -0.64 -11.10
C THR A 73 -11.90 -1.24 -9.93
N ILE A 74 -12.54 -1.39 -8.76
CA ILE A 74 -11.92 -2.03 -7.59
C ILE A 74 -11.56 -3.49 -7.89
N GLY A 75 -12.48 -4.24 -8.50
CA GLY A 75 -12.25 -5.61 -8.91
C GLY A 75 -11.05 -5.75 -9.85
N ASN A 76 -10.96 -4.88 -10.85
CA ASN A 76 -9.85 -4.82 -11.79
C ASN A 76 -8.51 -4.49 -11.12
N ILE A 77 -8.48 -3.54 -10.18
CA ILE A 77 -7.27 -3.22 -9.40
C ILE A 77 -6.77 -4.47 -8.69
N ILE A 78 -7.66 -5.17 -7.98
CA ILE A 78 -7.28 -6.38 -7.23
C ILE A 78 -6.81 -7.48 -8.20
N ALA A 79 -7.58 -7.77 -9.25
CA ALA A 79 -7.27 -8.86 -10.17
C ALA A 79 -5.96 -8.62 -10.95
N LYS A 80 -5.80 -7.42 -11.51
CA LYS A 80 -4.63 -7.08 -12.33
C LYS A 80 -3.37 -6.93 -11.47
N SER A 81 -3.48 -6.35 -10.27
CA SER A 81 -2.34 -6.31 -9.33
C SER A 81 -1.95 -7.70 -8.85
N TYR A 82 -2.91 -8.62 -8.62
CA TYR A 82 -2.60 -10.00 -8.25
C TYR A 82 -1.78 -10.68 -9.34
N LYS A 83 -2.19 -10.54 -10.60
CA LYS A 83 -1.47 -11.12 -11.74
C LYS A 83 -0.05 -10.56 -11.82
N LEU A 84 0.10 -9.24 -11.81
CA LEU A 84 1.41 -8.59 -11.90
C LEU A 84 2.33 -8.97 -10.74
N LEU A 85 1.83 -8.95 -9.50
CA LEU A 85 2.60 -9.35 -8.31
C LEU A 85 3.06 -10.81 -8.38
N SER A 86 2.21 -11.71 -8.92
CA SER A 86 2.55 -13.12 -9.11
C SER A 86 3.66 -13.34 -10.14
N GLU A 87 3.68 -12.53 -11.20
CA GLU A 87 4.68 -12.59 -12.27
C GLU A 87 6.01 -11.97 -11.83
N VAL A 88 5.96 -10.78 -11.26
CA VAL A 88 7.14 -9.98 -10.89
C VAL A 88 7.82 -10.48 -9.61
N LYS A 89 7.02 -10.97 -8.65
CA LYS A 89 7.46 -11.48 -7.34
C LYS A 89 8.35 -10.48 -6.60
N PRO A 90 7.85 -9.28 -6.27
CA PRO A 90 8.64 -8.32 -5.52
C PRO A 90 8.90 -8.79 -4.09
N ASP A 91 9.99 -8.31 -3.49
CA ASP A 91 10.32 -8.56 -2.09
C ASP A 91 9.44 -7.74 -1.13
N ALA A 92 8.87 -6.62 -1.61
CA ALA A 92 7.95 -5.77 -0.86
C ALA A 92 7.05 -4.94 -1.78
N LEU A 93 5.89 -4.55 -1.24
CA LEU A 93 4.97 -3.58 -1.83
C LEU A 93 4.94 -2.31 -0.98
N LEU A 94 5.09 -1.14 -1.61
CA LEU A 94 4.89 0.19 -1.02
C LEU A 94 3.61 0.79 -1.59
N ILE A 95 2.75 1.27 -0.71
CA ILE A 95 1.51 1.98 -1.06
C ILE A 95 1.35 3.23 -0.20
N LEU A 96 0.60 4.20 -0.72
CA LEU A 96 0.29 5.46 -0.03
C LEU A 96 -1.20 5.65 0.14
N GLY A 97 -1.62 5.95 1.37
CA GLY A 97 -2.96 6.46 1.68
C GLY A 97 -4.07 5.45 1.44
N ASP A 98 -5.16 5.93 0.86
CA ASP A 98 -6.48 5.32 0.94
C ASP A 98 -7.27 5.36 -0.37
N THR A 99 -6.64 5.71 -1.48
CA THR A 99 -7.28 5.65 -2.79
C THR A 99 -7.56 4.18 -3.17
N ASN A 100 -8.33 3.97 -4.23
CA ASN A 100 -8.63 2.59 -4.66
C ASN A 100 -7.37 1.81 -5.06
N SER A 101 -6.29 2.48 -5.49
CA SER A 101 -5.00 1.84 -5.78
C SER A 101 -4.43 1.08 -4.58
N ALA A 102 -4.68 1.59 -3.35
CA ALA A 102 -4.24 0.98 -2.12
C ALA A 102 -4.87 -0.41 -1.87
N LEU A 103 -6.01 -0.71 -2.47
CA LEU A 103 -6.64 -2.04 -2.37
C LEU A 103 -5.84 -3.15 -3.07
N SER A 104 -4.82 -2.81 -3.87
CA SER A 104 -3.80 -3.76 -4.34
C SER A 104 -3.07 -4.48 -3.19
N ALA A 105 -3.11 -3.92 -1.98
CA ALA A 105 -2.65 -4.55 -0.75
C ALA A 105 -3.31 -5.91 -0.48
N ILE A 106 -4.58 -6.08 -0.87
CA ILE A 106 -5.29 -7.36 -0.74
C ILE A 106 -4.56 -8.46 -1.54
N SER A 107 -4.18 -8.14 -2.77
CA SER A 107 -3.44 -9.05 -3.65
C SER A 107 -2.07 -9.40 -3.08
N ALA A 108 -1.31 -8.39 -2.64
CA ALA A 108 -0.01 -8.59 -2.02
C ALA A 108 -0.11 -9.45 -0.75
N LYS A 109 -1.12 -9.20 0.10
CA LYS A 109 -1.34 -10.00 1.31
C LYS A 109 -1.63 -11.47 0.99
N ARG A 110 -2.42 -11.75 -0.05
CA ARG A 110 -2.73 -13.12 -0.50
C ARG A 110 -1.49 -13.83 -1.02
N LEU A 111 -0.60 -13.11 -1.68
CA LEU A 111 0.68 -13.61 -2.21
C LEU A 111 1.82 -13.59 -1.18
N LYS A 112 1.55 -13.16 0.05
CA LYS A 112 2.53 -13.06 1.15
C LYS A 112 3.69 -12.11 0.84
N VAL A 113 3.46 -11.12 -0.02
CA VAL A 113 4.38 -10.01 -0.25
C VAL A 113 4.24 -9.03 0.90
N PRO A 114 5.32 -8.68 1.63
CA PRO A 114 5.28 -7.70 2.71
C PRO A 114 4.79 -6.34 2.24
N ILE A 115 3.88 -5.72 3.01
CA ILE A 115 3.22 -4.47 2.65
C ILE A 115 3.69 -3.36 3.58
N PHE A 116 4.20 -2.27 3.00
CA PHE A 116 4.56 -1.03 3.67
C PHE A 116 3.51 0.03 3.29
N HIS A 117 2.74 0.48 4.26
CA HIS A 117 1.66 1.45 4.06
C HIS A 117 2.06 2.81 4.62
N MET A 118 2.27 3.78 3.75
CA MET A 118 2.50 5.19 4.10
C MET A 118 1.17 5.91 4.32
N GLU A 119 1.18 6.95 5.15
CA GLU A 119 0.00 7.70 5.58
C GLU A 119 -1.00 6.85 6.40
N ALA A 120 -0.50 5.80 7.03
CA ALA A 120 -1.29 4.87 7.82
C ALA A 120 -1.87 5.52 9.09
N GLY A 121 -3.05 5.05 9.51
CA GLY A 121 -3.68 5.44 10.76
C GLY A 121 -4.45 6.75 10.74
N ASN A 122 -4.58 7.40 9.60
CA ASN A 122 -5.49 8.55 9.48
C ASN A 122 -6.94 8.09 9.66
N ARG A 123 -7.76 8.90 10.35
CA ARG A 123 -9.20 8.63 10.55
C ARG A 123 -9.98 9.94 10.40
N CYS A 124 -11.06 9.88 9.65
CA CYS A 124 -12.03 10.96 9.58
C CYS A 124 -13.31 10.66 10.37
N PHE A 125 -13.51 9.38 10.78
CA PHE A 125 -14.67 8.91 11.53
C PHE A 125 -16.01 9.11 10.79
N ASP A 126 -15.96 9.24 9.46
CA ASP A 126 -17.12 9.33 8.59
C ASP A 126 -17.12 8.13 7.62
N GLU A 127 -17.99 7.17 7.87
CA GLU A 127 -18.09 5.94 7.07
C GLU A 127 -18.78 6.16 5.70
N ASN A 128 -19.30 7.36 5.44
CA ASN A 128 -19.79 7.71 4.11
C ASN A 128 -18.66 7.96 3.11
N LEU A 129 -17.43 8.18 3.60
CA LEU A 129 -16.26 8.38 2.75
C LEU A 129 -15.65 7.03 2.35
N PRO A 130 -15.58 6.72 1.04
CA PRO A 130 -14.97 5.47 0.56
C PRO A 130 -13.53 5.28 1.05
N GLU A 131 -12.80 6.38 1.17
CA GLU A 131 -11.42 6.40 1.64
C GLU A 131 -11.28 5.91 3.09
N GLU A 132 -12.29 6.16 3.94
CA GLU A 132 -12.26 5.66 5.32
C GLU A 132 -12.32 4.13 5.36
N THR A 133 -13.12 3.53 4.50
CA THR A 133 -13.17 2.06 4.34
C THR A 133 -11.85 1.53 3.82
N ASN A 134 -11.30 2.13 2.76
CA ASN A 134 -10.05 1.70 2.14
C ASN A 134 -8.89 1.74 3.15
N ARG A 135 -8.73 2.85 3.89
CA ARG A 135 -7.62 3.00 4.85
C ARG A 135 -7.70 2.00 5.99
N ARG A 136 -8.91 1.74 6.50
CA ARG A 136 -9.09 0.71 7.55
C ARG A 136 -8.69 -0.66 7.06
N ILE A 137 -9.13 -1.06 5.87
CA ILE A 137 -8.75 -2.35 5.26
C ILE A 137 -7.22 -2.43 5.17
N VAL A 138 -6.60 -1.43 4.58
CA VAL A 138 -5.16 -1.44 4.29
C VAL A 138 -4.33 -1.41 5.58
N ASP A 139 -4.69 -0.56 6.54
CA ASP A 139 -4.00 -0.50 7.84
C ASP A 139 -3.98 -1.85 8.56
N HIS A 140 -5.09 -2.60 8.51
CA HIS A 140 -5.20 -3.89 9.19
C HIS A 140 -4.44 -5.01 8.50
N ILE A 141 -4.27 -4.95 7.19
CA ILE A 141 -3.57 -5.99 6.44
C ILE A 141 -2.10 -5.66 6.16
N ALA A 142 -1.68 -4.40 6.28
CA ALA A 142 -0.29 -4.01 6.11
C ALA A 142 0.62 -4.67 7.17
N ASP A 143 1.86 -4.97 6.78
CA ASP A 143 2.86 -5.54 7.67
C ASP A 143 3.62 -4.45 8.43
N VAL A 144 3.78 -3.27 7.81
CA VAL A 144 4.39 -2.08 8.39
C VAL A 144 3.54 -0.86 8.07
N ASN A 145 3.06 -0.17 9.11
CA ASN A 145 2.31 1.07 9.03
C ASN A 145 3.22 2.27 9.32
N LEU A 146 3.39 3.14 8.33
CA LEU A 146 4.22 4.35 8.40
C LEU A 146 3.31 5.56 8.62
N CYS A 147 3.11 5.90 9.89
CA CYS A 147 2.23 7.00 10.30
C CYS A 147 2.94 8.35 10.15
N TYR A 148 2.20 9.39 9.74
CA TYR A 148 2.73 10.76 9.66
C TYR A 148 2.64 11.52 10.97
N SER A 149 1.83 11.05 11.92
CA SER A 149 1.63 11.70 13.20
C SER A 149 1.50 10.72 14.36
N GLU A 150 1.74 11.22 15.56
CA GLU A 150 1.50 10.46 16.79
C GLU A 150 0.01 10.17 17.00
N HIS A 151 -0.90 11.03 16.51
CA HIS A 151 -2.33 10.78 16.55
C HIS A 151 -2.70 9.55 15.71
N ALA A 152 -2.23 9.48 14.46
CA ALA A 152 -2.45 8.34 13.58
C ALA A 152 -1.92 7.04 14.22
N ARG A 153 -0.72 7.08 14.81
CA ARG A 153 -0.14 5.94 15.51
C ARG A 153 -1.01 5.49 16.69
N ARG A 154 -1.59 6.42 17.46
CA ARG A 154 -2.47 6.10 18.55
C ARG A 154 -3.77 5.45 18.10
N TYR A 155 -4.37 5.92 17.01
CA TYR A 155 -5.56 5.28 16.43
C TYR A 155 -5.29 3.80 16.09
N LEU A 156 -4.18 3.52 15.42
CA LEU A 156 -3.79 2.14 15.13
C LEU A 156 -3.60 1.29 16.38
N ASN A 157 -3.04 1.86 17.44
CA ASN A 157 -2.92 1.16 18.73
C ASN A 157 -4.27 0.82 19.33
N TYR A 158 -5.23 1.77 19.31
CA TYR A 158 -6.59 1.53 19.81
C TYR A 158 -7.33 0.45 19.01
N GLU A 159 -7.11 0.39 17.72
CA GLU A 159 -7.69 -0.62 16.85
C GLU A 159 -6.92 -1.95 16.89
N ALA A 160 -5.97 -2.09 17.79
CA ALA A 160 -5.09 -3.26 17.91
C ALA A 160 -4.34 -3.60 16.60
N VAL A 161 -4.16 -2.61 15.72
CA VAL A 161 -3.39 -2.79 14.49
C VAL A 161 -1.92 -2.93 14.82
N ARG A 162 -1.32 -3.99 14.35
CA ARG A 162 0.08 -4.30 14.61
C ARG A 162 1.00 -3.30 13.89
N GLN A 163 1.91 -2.70 14.63
CA GLN A 163 2.93 -1.83 14.10
C GLN A 163 4.28 -2.56 14.06
N GLY A 164 4.82 -2.76 12.87
CA GLY A 164 6.16 -3.29 12.66
C GLY A 164 6.24 -4.75 12.18
N PRO A 165 7.46 -5.18 11.79
CA PRO A 165 7.67 -6.47 11.15
C PRO A 165 7.28 -7.62 12.07
N ARG A 166 6.67 -8.67 11.51
CA ARG A 166 6.48 -9.94 12.22
C ARG A 166 7.84 -10.48 12.56
N ARG A 167 8.17 -10.56 13.84
CA ARG A 167 9.26 -11.43 14.29
C ARG A 167 8.85 -12.87 13.97
N THR A 168 9.43 -13.44 12.93
CA THR A 168 9.37 -14.88 12.69
C THR A 168 9.96 -15.55 13.91
N GLY A 169 9.11 -16.20 14.73
CA GLY A 169 9.55 -16.88 15.96
C GLY A 169 8.87 -16.43 17.26
N ALA A 170 7.97 -15.44 17.25
CA ALA A 170 7.19 -15.12 18.43
C ALA A 170 6.14 -16.23 18.68
N ARG A 171 6.31 -16.99 19.77
CA ARG A 171 5.35 -17.99 20.25
C ARG A 171 3.95 -17.39 20.37
N PRO A 172 2.89 -18.17 20.07
CA PRO A 172 1.52 -17.70 20.29
C PRO A 172 1.33 -17.37 21.78
N TYR A 173 0.49 -16.37 22.02
CA TYR A 173 0.09 -15.85 23.32
C TYR A 173 0.04 -16.96 24.37
N GLY A 174 0.81 -16.78 25.45
CA GLY A 174 0.80 -17.66 26.59
C GLY A 174 -0.60 -17.77 27.18
N LYS A 175 -1.04 -18.98 27.40
CA LYS A 175 -2.25 -19.32 28.14
C LYS A 175 -2.25 -18.54 29.45
N HIS A 176 -3.30 -17.74 29.69
CA HIS A 176 -3.60 -17.26 31.03
C HIS A 176 -3.61 -18.43 31.98
N ARG A 177 -2.62 -18.50 32.88
CA ARG A 177 -2.70 -19.36 34.07
C ARG A 177 -3.85 -18.82 34.91
N GLN A 178 -4.95 -19.53 34.91
CA GLN A 178 -5.91 -19.41 36.02
C GLN A 178 -5.18 -19.89 37.29
N ASN A 179 -4.78 -18.97 38.11
CA ASN A 179 -4.42 -19.30 39.46
C ASN A 179 -5.74 -19.56 40.21
N GLY A 180 -6.10 -20.82 40.35
CA GLY A 180 -7.01 -21.26 41.36
C GLY A 180 -6.34 -21.09 42.73
N GLY A 181 -6.78 -20.11 43.50
CA GLY A 181 -6.47 -19.96 44.88
C GLY A 181 -7.44 -20.76 45.73
N ARG A 182 -6.92 -21.55 46.61
CA ARG A 182 -7.63 -22.07 47.79
C ARG A 182 -7.72 -20.99 48.85
#